data_c67b8c720d86e24d766f058974fba7a1
#
_entry.id   c67b8c720d86e24d766f058974fba7a1
#
_cell.length_a   1.000
_cell.length_b   1.000
_cell.length_c   1.000
_cell.angle_alpha   90.00
_cell.angle_beta   90.00
_cell.angle_gamma   90.00
#
_symmetry.space_group_name_H-M   'P 1'
#
loop_
_entity.id
_entity.type
_entity.pdbx_description
1 polymer ?
#
loop_
_entity_poly.entity_id
_entity_poly.type
_entity_poly.pdbx_seq_one_letter_code
_entity_poly.pdbx_strand_id
1 'polypeptide(L)'
;MTIRLEQPTDYREVENLTRESFWNVYRPGCTEHFVLHHYRTSPDFIPALDLVMEEDGRVMGHVMFSKAELLADGGRRVPSWTFGPISIHPDYKRQGYGLRLLQYALQKARQMGVGFICMEGNIEFYKHAGFGLASKLHIHYHAEPEDAVVPYFLAQELIPGWLHHNGVTEATYCPPRGYFVADQNPEAFEAYEATFPKKEKAFQEGQLPQFCQSCGMPLTRVADCGTNADGSTSFDYCQYCYKDGHFLQDCTMDQMIMHCAQFVSEVNKGLPQPITREEYIGQMKMFFPHLKRWRQEQ
;
A
#
# COMPACT_ATOMS: atom_id res chain seq x y z
N MET A 1 -21.17 4.52 -21.72
CA MET A 1 -19.99 4.48 -20.82
C MET A 1 -18.93 5.43 -21.32
N THR A 2 -18.50 6.40 -20.50
CA THR A 2 -17.58 7.50 -20.82
C THR A 2 -16.42 7.53 -19.82
N ILE A 3 -15.22 7.89 -20.28
CA ILE A 3 -14.08 8.17 -19.39
C ILE A 3 -13.76 9.66 -19.52
N ARG A 4 -13.77 10.37 -18.39
CA ARG A 4 -13.53 11.81 -18.30
C ARG A 4 -12.64 12.15 -17.10
N LEU A 5 -12.21 13.41 -17.02
CA LEU A 5 -11.56 13.93 -15.80
C LEU A 5 -12.56 13.95 -14.64
N GLU A 6 -12.06 13.61 -13.45
CA GLU A 6 -12.77 13.80 -12.20
C GLU A 6 -13.08 15.29 -12.00
N GLN A 7 -14.26 15.59 -11.44
CA GLN A 7 -14.69 16.92 -11.08
C GLN A 7 -14.88 17.02 -9.56
N PRO A 8 -14.81 18.20 -8.96
CA PRO A 8 -15.04 18.35 -7.51
C PRO A 8 -16.38 17.78 -7.03
N THR A 9 -17.39 17.75 -7.89
CA THR A 9 -18.69 17.13 -7.61
C THR A 9 -18.65 15.62 -7.50
N ASP A 10 -17.63 14.97 -8.07
CA ASP A 10 -17.47 13.51 -8.04
C ASP A 10 -16.73 13.03 -6.79
N TYR A 11 -15.99 13.91 -6.11
CA TYR A 11 -15.03 13.55 -5.06
C TYR A 11 -15.59 12.58 -4.02
N ARG A 12 -16.77 12.88 -3.48
CA ARG A 12 -17.36 12.02 -2.46
C ARG A 12 -17.83 10.67 -3.01
N GLU A 13 -18.36 10.65 -4.22
CA GLU A 13 -18.74 9.40 -4.89
C GLU A 13 -17.52 8.53 -5.18
N VAL A 14 -16.41 9.12 -5.65
CA VAL A 14 -15.15 8.42 -5.92
C VAL A 14 -14.50 7.92 -4.64
N GLU A 15 -14.54 8.69 -3.55
CA GLU A 15 -14.07 8.25 -2.24
C GLU A 15 -14.87 7.05 -1.73
N ASN A 16 -16.20 7.09 -1.85
CA ASN A 16 -17.06 5.94 -1.54
C ASN A 16 -16.74 4.72 -2.43
N LEU A 17 -16.62 4.92 -3.74
CA LEU A 17 -16.26 3.88 -4.69
C LEU A 17 -14.93 3.22 -4.32
N THR A 18 -13.92 4.02 -4.01
CA THR A 18 -12.60 3.51 -3.62
C THR A 18 -12.69 2.73 -2.31
N ARG A 19 -13.38 3.27 -1.32
CA ARG A 19 -13.60 2.59 -0.05
C ARG A 19 -14.32 1.23 -0.24
N GLU A 20 -15.39 1.18 -1.03
CA GLU A 20 -16.10 -0.06 -1.35
C GLU A 20 -15.22 -1.06 -2.10
N SER A 21 -14.38 -0.58 -3.01
CA SER A 21 -13.52 -1.43 -3.84
C SER A 21 -12.38 -2.08 -3.08
N PHE A 22 -11.85 -1.41 -2.05
CA PHE A 22 -10.68 -1.83 -1.28
C PHE A 22 -11.01 -2.35 0.12
N TRP A 23 -12.27 -2.24 0.57
CA TRP A 23 -12.66 -2.66 1.91
C TRP A 23 -12.32 -4.12 2.19
N ASN A 24 -11.50 -4.37 3.22
CA ASN A 24 -11.02 -5.68 3.62
C ASN A 24 -10.21 -6.42 2.53
N VAL A 25 -9.65 -5.73 1.51
CA VAL A 25 -8.88 -6.40 0.44
C VAL A 25 -7.45 -6.69 0.89
N TYR A 26 -6.73 -5.70 1.38
CA TYR A 26 -5.32 -5.86 1.79
C TYR A 26 -5.11 -5.88 3.29
N ARG A 27 -6.05 -5.30 4.03
CA ARG A 27 -6.08 -5.22 5.50
C ARG A 27 -7.52 -5.13 5.97
N PRO A 28 -7.83 -5.39 7.25
CA PRO A 28 -9.13 -5.04 7.82
C PRO A 28 -9.44 -3.55 7.65
N GLY A 29 -10.53 -3.23 6.95
CA GLY A 29 -10.82 -1.89 6.46
C GLY A 29 -10.05 -1.55 5.19
N CYS A 30 -9.79 -0.26 4.96
CA CYS A 30 -8.92 0.23 3.89
C CYS A 30 -8.47 1.67 4.18
N THR A 31 -7.40 2.12 3.54
CA THR A 31 -6.86 3.49 3.66
C THR A 31 -6.85 4.24 2.33
N GLU A 32 -7.11 3.56 1.24
CA GLU A 32 -6.95 4.04 -0.13
C GLU A 32 -7.83 5.25 -0.44
N HIS A 33 -9.04 5.33 0.13
CA HIS A 33 -9.94 6.47 -0.04
C HIS A 33 -9.42 7.73 0.69
N PHE A 34 -8.69 7.57 1.79
CA PHE A 34 -8.03 8.67 2.48
C PHE A 34 -6.78 9.15 1.74
N VAL A 35 -6.00 8.22 1.19
CA VAL A 35 -4.89 8.53 0.30
C VAL A 35 -5.39 9.37 -0.87
N LEU A 36 -6.44 8.92 -1.56
CA LEU A 36 -7.08 9.63 -2.66
C LEU A 36 -7.52 11.04 -2.25
N HIS A 37 -8.20 11.18 -1.11
CA HIS A 37 -8.65 12.47 -0.58
C HIS A 37 -7.49 13.47 -0.46
N HIS A 38 -6.38 13.02 0.15
CA HIS A 38 -5.20 13.86 0.36
C HIS A 38 -4.44 14.18 -0.93
N TYR A 39 -4.41 13.24 -1.88
CA TYR A 39 -3.65 13.43 -3.11
C TYR A 39 -4.11 14.61 -3.93
N ARG A 40 -5.40 14.92 -3.96
CA ARG A 40 -5.95 16.05 -4.73
C ARG A 40 -5.34 17.40 -4.36
N THR A 41 -4.72 17.51 -3.18
CA THR A 41 -4.00 18.71 -2.72
C THR A 41 -2.48 18.54 -2.71
N SER A 42 -1.98 17.37 -3.09
CA SER A 42 -0.54 17.08 -3.12
C SER A 42 0.16 17.74 -4.33
N PRO A 43 1.40 18.22 -4.19
CA PRO A 43 2.21 18.70 -5.31
C PRO A 43 2.58 17.59 -6.32
N ASP A 44 2.49 16.32 -5.90
CA ASP A 44 2.75 15.16 -6.74
C ASP A 44 1.53 14.72 -7.55
N PHE A 45 0.37 15.25 -7.25
CA PHE A 45 -0.88 14.94 -7.96
C PHE A 45 -0.83 15.38 -9.43
N ILE A 46 -1.46 14.56 -10.30
CA ILE A 46 -1.52 14.83 -11.74
C ILE A 46 -3.00 14.95 -12.18
N PRO A 47 -3.59 16.15 -12.08
CA PRO A 47 -5.01 16.36 -12.37
C PRO A 47 -5.45 15.91 -13.78
N ALA A 48 -4.52 15.96 -14.76
CA ALA A 48 -4.79 15.54 -16.13
C ALA A 48 -4.96 14.01 -16.28
N LEU A 49 -4.59 13.24 -15.24
CA LEU A 49 -4.72 11.77 -15.18
C LEU A 49 -5.52 11.33 -13.95
N ASP A 50 -6.37 12.19 -13.46
CA ASP A 50 -7.40 11.87 -12.47
C ASP A 50 -8.70 11.62 -13.21
N LEU A 51 -9.02 10.33 -13.41
CA LEU A 51 -10.02 9.91 -14.39
C LEU A 51 -11.12 9.07 -13.74
N VAL A 52 -12.37 9.42 -14.07
CA VAL A 52 -13.54 8.61 -13.73
C VAL A 52 -14.08 7.92 -14.99
N MET A 53 -14.58 6.70 -14.79
CA MET A 53 -15.38 5.97 -15.75
C MET A 53 -16.83 6.01 -15.29
N GLU A 54 -17.74 6.50 -16.14
CA GLU A 54 -19.15 6.62 -15.79
C GLU A 54 -20.08 5.98 -16.82
N GLU A 55 -21.26 5.57 -16.37
CA GLU A 55 -22.38 5.14 -17.20
C GLU A 55 -23.68 5.59 -16.57
N ASP A 56 -24.57 6.17 -17.37
CA ASP A 56 -25.89 6.66 -16.93
C ASP A 56 -25.81 7.59 -15.70
N GLY A 57 -24.76 8.44 -15.65
CA GLY A 57 -24.56 9.42 -14.58
C GLY A 57 -24.03 8.83 -13.27
N ARG A 58 -23.56 7.59 -13.25
CA ARG A 58 -22.94 6.93 -12.08
C ARG A 58 -21.47 6.67 -12.32
N VAL A 59 -20.64 6.94 -11.33
CA VAL A 59 -19.22 6.61 -11.37
C VAL A 59 -19.05 5.11 -11.12
N MET A 60 -18.51 4.42 -12.09
CA MET A 60 -18.25 2.98 -12.05
C MET A 60 -16.79 2.64 -11.76
N GLY A 61 -15.88 3.55 -12.07
CA GLY A 61 -14.45 3.34 -11.88
C GLY A 61 -13.69 4.65 -11.77
N HIS A 62 -12.53 4.58 -11.16
CA HIS A 62 -11.64 5.72 -10.98
C HIS A 62 -10.19 5.26 -11.02
N VAL A 63 -9.29 6.11 -11.51
CA VAL A 63 -7.84 5.98 -11.40
C VAL A 63 -7.19 7.34 -11.30
N MET A 64 -6.23 7.49 -10.39
CA MET A 64 -5.41 8.68 -10.28
C MET A 64 -3.93 8.36 -10.45
N PHE A 65 -3.18 9.33 -10.94
CA PHE A 65 -1.73 9.26 -11.11
C PHE A 65 -1.02 10.30 -10.27
N SER A 66 0.19 9.96 -9.89
CA SER A 66 1.09 10.84 -9.16
C SER A 66 2.53 10.73 -9.65
N LYS A 67 3.29 11.82 -9.44
CA LYS A 67 4.73 11.83 -9.68
C LYS A 67 5.41 10.94 -8.65
N ALA A 68 6.43 10.24 -9.10
CA ALA A 68 7.34 9.44 -8.31
C ALA A 68 8.77 9.65 -8.83
N GLU A 69 9.75 9.02 -8.21
CA GLU A 69 11.15 9.15 -8.60
C GLU A 69 11.85 7.79 -8.58
N LEU A 70 12.87 7.69 -9.40
CA LEU A 70 13.88 6.65 -9.33
C LEU A 70 15.17 7.26 -8.77
N LEU A 71 15.76 6.64 -7.78
CA LEU A 71 17.08 6.96 -7.27
C LEU A 71 18.10 6.07 -8.00
N ALA A 72 18.73 6.61 -9.02
CA ALA A 72 19.75 5.94 -9.81
C ALA A 72 21.15 6.12 -9.20
N ASP A 73 22.14 5.48 -9.80
CA ASP A 73 23.53 5.55 -9.37
C ASP A 73 24.03 6.97 -9.12
N GLY A 74 24.91 7.14 -8.12
CA GLY A 74 25.43 8.43 -7.71
C GLY A 74 24.41 9.33 -7.01
N GLY A 75 23.25 8.81 -6.63
CA GLY A 75 22.19 9.58 -5.95
C GLY A 75 21.36 10.45 -6.91
N ARG A 76 21.44 10.22 -8.22
CA ARG A 76 20.71 10.96 -9.23
C ARG A 76 19.22 10.61 -9.20
N ARG A 77 18.36 11.61 -9.02
CA ARG A 77 16.91 11.44 -9.09
C ARG A 77 16.43 11.56 -10.53
N VAL A 78 15.71 10.57 -10.98
CA VAL A 78 15.11 10.51 -12.31
C VAL A 78 13.60 10.49 -12.17
N PRO A 79 12.85 11.38 -12.85
CA PRO A 79 11.41 11.40 -12.78
C PRO A 79 10.81 10.04 -13.16
N SER A 80 9.87 9.57 -12.38
CA SER A 80 9.04 8.42 -12.66
C SER A 80 7.59 8.77 -12.29
N TRP A 81 6.67 7.92 -12.62
CA TRP A 81 5.28 8.09 -12.22
C TRP A 81 4.77 6.80 -11.61
N THR A 82 3.68 6.94 -10.88
CA THR A 82 2.91 5.82 -10.36
C THR A 82 1.43 6.12 -10.52
N PHE A 83 0.58 5.11 -10.33
CA PHE A 83 -0.86 5.31 -10.23
C PHE A 83 -1.42 4.44 -9.11
N GLY A 84 -2.50 4.90 -8.55
CA GLY A 84 -3.24 4.26 -7.48
C GLY A 84 -3.83 5.29 -6.52
N PRO A 85 -4.96 4.95 -5.93
CA PRO A 85 -5.74 3.73 -6.18
C PRO A 85 -6.37 3.69 -7.58
N ILE A 86 -6.56 2.47 -8.10
CA ILE A 86 -7.48 2.21 -9.23
C ILE A 86 -8.66 1.40 -8.71
N SER A 87 -9.86 1.91 -8.88
CA SER A 87 -11.09 1.38 -8.31
C SER A 87 -12.10 1.04 -9.39
N ILE A 88 -12.77 -0.09 -9.24
CA ILE A 88 -13.97 -0.44 -10.03
C ILE A 88 -15.05 -0.86 -9.03
N HIS A 89 -16.26 -0.32 -9.20
CA HIS A 89 -17.40 -0.64 -8.36
C HIS A 89 -17.58 -2.17 -8.26
N PRO A 90 -17.85 -2.72 -7.08
CA PRO A 90 -17.92 -4.17 -6.87
C PRO A 90 -18.82 -4.91 -7.87
N ASP A 91 -19.97 -4.34 -8.23
CA ASP A 91 -20.93 -4.93 -9.18
C ASP A 91 -20.40 -5.04 -10.61
N TYR A 92 -19.35 -4.29 -10.95
CA TYR A 92 -18.75 -4.24 -12.29
C TYR A 92 -17.36 -4.87 -12.35
N LYS A 93 -16.87 -5.46 -11.24
CA LYS A 93 -15.59 -6.18 -11.21
C LYS A 93 -15.59 -7.38 -12.16
N ARG A 94 -14.42 -7.76 -12.66
CA ARG A 94 -14.17 -8.91 -13.56
C ARG A 94 -14.92 -8.87 -14.90
N GLN A 95 -15.33 -7.69 -15.35
CA GLN A 95 -15.99 -7.47 -16.64
C GLN A 95 -15.13 -6.68 -17.64
N GLY A 96 -13.82 -6.52 -17.35
CA GLY A 96 -12.87 -5.83 -18.23
C GLY A 96 -12.80 -4.31 -18.05
N TYR A 97 -13.67 -3.70 -17.27
CA TYR A 97 -13.71 -2.23 -17.10
C TYR A 97 -12.43 -1.67 -16.50
N GLY A 98 -11.83 -2.34 -15.52
CA GLY A 98 -10.55 -1.91 -14.92
C GLY A 98 -9.42 -1.87 -15.93
N LEU A 99 -9.31 -2.87 -16.79
CA LEU A 99 -8.30 -2.91 -17.84
C LEU A 99 -8.53 -1.80 -18.87
N ARG A 100 -9.78 -1.58 -19.27
CA ARG A 100 -10.15 -0.51 -20.21
C ARG A 100 -9.82 0.87 -19.66
N LEU A 101 -10.16 1.14 -18.40
CA LEU A 101 -9.84 2.40 -17.72
C LEU A 101 -8.32 2.61 -17.66
N LEU A 102 -7.58 1.59 -17.23
CA LEU A 102 -6.13 1.65 -17.13
C LEU A 102 -5.48 1.88 -18.49
N GLN A 103 -5.86 1.15 -19.53
CA GLN A 103 -5.32 1.32 -20.89
C GLN A 103 -5.56 2.72 -21.44
N TYR A 104 -6.74 3.28 -21.22
CA TYR A 104 -7.05 4.67 -21.60
C TYR A 104 -6.13 5.66 -20.85
N ALA A 105 -5.96 5.49 -19.53
CA ALA A 105 -5.11 6.34 -18.72
C ALA A 105 -3.63 6.25 -19.14
N LEU A 106 -3.12 5.04 -19.38
CA LEU A 106 -1.75 4.83 -19.87
C LEU A 106 -1.51 5.44 -21.25
N GLN A 107 -2.52 5.39 -22.13
CA GLN A 107 -2.43 6.07 -23.44
C GLN A 107 -2.33 7.58 -23.27
N LYS A 108 -3.15 8.19 -22.38
CA LYS A 108 -3.05 9.61 -22.08
C LYS A 108 -1.70 9.97 -21.44
N ALA A 109 -1.23 9.18 -20.47
CA ALA A 109 0.07 9.36 -19.84
C ALA A 109 1.21 9.38 -20.90
N ARG A 110 1.19 8.42 -21.84
CA ARG A 110 2.15 8.38 -22.95
C ARG A 110 2.10 9.63 -23.80
N GLN A 111 0.90 10.14 -24.13
CA GLN A 111 0.71 11.38 -24.91
C GLN A 111 1.24 12.61 -24.19
N MET A 112 1.26 12.58 -22.85
CA MET A 112 1.86 13.62 -22.00
C MET A 112 3.37 13.50 -21.83
N GLY A 113 4.01 12.48 -22.46
CA GLY A 113 5.44 12.27 -22.39
C GLY A 113 5.92 11.46 -21.17
N VAL A 114 5.00 10.79 -20.47
CA VAL A 114 5.38 9.87 -19.38
C VAL A 114 6.14 8.70 -19.97
N GLY A 115 7.39 8.55 -19.57
CA GLY A 115 8.26 7.51 -20.13
C GLY A 115 8.27 6.21 -19.34
N PHE A 116 8.11 6.30 -18.01
CA PHE A 116 8.26 5.15 -17.12
C PHE A 116 7.30 5.21 -15.93
N ILE A 117 6.75 4.05 -15.57
CA ILE A 117 5.83 3.89 -14.44
C ILE A 117 6.25 2.69 -13.59
N CYS A 118 6.29 2.88 -12.26
CA CYS A 118 6.31 1.81 -11.27
C CYS A 118 4.99 1.80 -10.51
N MET A 119 4.57 0.61 -10.04
CA MET A 119 3.37 0.46 -9.23
C MET A 119 3.37 -0.85 -8.46
N GLU A 120 2.50 -0.95 -7.47
CA GLU A 120 2.27 -2.17 -6.72
C GLU A 120 0.94 -2.80 -7.12
N GLY A 121 0.95 -4.12 -7.37
CA GLY A 121 -0.28 -4.81 -7.72
C GLY A 121 -0.10 -6.26 -8.17
N ASN A 122 -1.21 -6.91 -8.49
CA ASN A 122 -1.22 -8.29 -8.93
C ASN A 122 -0.80 -8.40 -10.41
N ILE A 123 0.33 -9.03 -10.66
CA ILE A 123 0.87 -9.23 -12.02
C ILE A 123 -0.14 -9.92 -12.96
N GLU A 124 -1.00 -10.80 -12.42
CA GLU A 124 -1.99 -11.51 -13.24
C GLU A 124 -3.02 -10.57 -13.90
N PHE A 125 -3.27 -9.42 -13.30
CA PHE A 125 -4.10 -8.39 -13.90
C PHE A 125 -3.25 -7.42 -14.74
N TYR A 126 -2.17 -6.88 -14.19
CA TYR A 126 -1.43 -5.78 -14.80
C TYR A 126 -0.59 -6.20 -16.02
N LYS A 127 -0.22 -7.48 -16.16
CA LYS A 127 0.43 -7.99 -17.37
C LYS A 127 -0.40 -7.72 -18.64
N HIS A 128 -1.74 -7.69 -18.54
CA HIS A 128 -2.63 -7.38 -19.66
C HIS A 128 -2.60 -5.90 -20.08
N ALA A 129 -2.04 -5.03 -19.25
CA ALA A 129 -1.77 -3.63 -19.55
C ALA A 129 -0.29 -3.38 -19.93
N GLY A 130 0.53 -4.43 -20.01
CA GLY A 130 1.93 -4.35 -20.42
C GLY A 130 2.94 -4.23 -19.28
N PHE A 131 2.52 -4.37 -18.03
CA PHE A 131 3.44 -4.36 -16.88
C PHE A 131 4.15 -5.70 -16.70
N GLY A 132 5.40 -5.64 -16.24
CA GLY A 132 6.18 -6.78 -15.81
C GLY A 132 6.79 -6.54 -14.43
N LEU A 133 7.49 -7.56 -13.90
CA LEU A 133 8.25 -7.38 -12.64
C LEU A 133 9.30 -6.28 -12.83
N ALA A 134 9.37 -5.32 -11.93
CA ALA A 134 10.30 -4.20 -11.97
C ALA A 134 11.76 -4.66 -11.90
N SER A 135 12.03 -5.77 -11.21
CA SER A 135 13.36 -6.40 -11.12
C SER A 135 13.93 -6.81 -12.49
N LYS A 136 13.08 -7.11 -13.49
CA LYS A 136 13.53 -7.38 -14.86
C LYS A 136 14.10 -6.17 -15.59
N LEU A 137 13.82 -4.98 -15.09
CA LEU A 137 14.34 -3.70 -15.57
C LEU A 137 15.40 -3.12 -14.63
N HIS A 138 15.91 -3.93 -13.69
CA HIS A 138 16.86 -3.52 -12.65
C HIS A 138 16.35 -2.35 -11.80
N ILE A 139 15.04 -2.34 -11.52
CA ILE A 139 14.42 -1.37 -10.62
C ILE A 139 14.06 -2.07 -9.32
N HIS A 140 14.63 -1.60 -8.22
CA HIS A 140 14.49 -2.15 -6.88
C HIS A 140 13.36 -1.47 -6.11
N TYR A 141 12.75 -2.21 -5.20
CA TYR A 141 11.74 -1.68 -4.29
C TYR A 141 12.42 -1.02 -3.08
N HIS A 142 12.00 0.18 -2.70
CA HIS A 142 12.68 1.02 -1.69
C HIS A 142 12.82 0.41 -0.30
N ALA A 143 12.00 -0.56 0.06
CA ALA A 143 11.95 -1.16 1.40
C ALA A 143 12.54 -2.57 1.46
N GLU A 144 13.12 -3.06 0.36
CA GLU A 144 13.64 -4.41 0.24
C GLU A 144 15.12 -4.39 -0.18
N PRO A 145 15.88 -5.45 0.10
CA PRO A 145 17.24 -5.62 -0.42
C PRO A 145 17.28 -5.53 -1.96
N GLU A 146 18.40 -5.05 -2.51
CA GLU A 146 18.55 -4.84 -3.96
C GLU A 146 18.40 -6.13 -4.78
N ASP A 147 18.75 -7.28 -4.23
CA ASP A 147 18.62 -8.60 -4.86
C ASP A 147 17.22 -9.22 -4.69
N ALA A 148 16.32 -8.59 -3.94
CA ALA A 148 14.99 -9.11 -3.69
C ALA A 148 14.10 -9.03 -4.93
N VAL A 149 13.42 -10.13 -5.24
CA VAL A 149 12.36 -10.16 -6.24
C VAL A 149 11.02 -9.93 -5.54
N VAL A 150 10.48 -8.73 -5.68
CA VAL A 150 9.20 -8.33 -5.08
C VAL A 150 8.06 -8.63 -6.07
N PRO A 151 7.23 -9.67 -5.83
CA PRO A 151 6.29 -10.20 -6.83
C PRO A 151 5.13 -9.25 -7.16
N TYR A 152 4.85 -8.30 -6.29
CA TYR A 152 3.82 -7.29 -6.48
C TYR A 152 4.36 -5.92 -6.95
N PHE A 153 5.68 -5.77 -7.08
CA PHE A 153 6.29 -4.54 -7.58
C PHE A 153 6.52 -4.63 -9.08
N LEU A 154 5.80 -3.81 -9.82
CA LEU A 154 5.69 -3.87 -11.27
C LEU A 154 6.13 -2.56 -11.91
N ALA A 155 6.66 -2.68 -13.13
CA ALA A 155 7.06 -1.51 -13.89
C ALA A 155 6.76 -1.68 -15.41
N GLN A 156 6.68 -0.52 -16.08
CA GLN A 156 6.53 -0.46 -17.52
C GLN A 156 7.23 0.78 -18.11
N GLU A 157 8.00 0.60 -19.17
CA GLU A 157 8.37 1.71 -20.05
C GLU A 157 7.18 2.03 -20.97
N LEU A 158 6.57 3.19 -20.79
CA LEU A 158 5.53 3.66 -21.72
C LEU A 158 6.14 4.16 -23.04
N ILE A 159 7.35 4.69 -22.99
CA ILE A 159 8.16 5.06 -24.14
C ILE A 159 9.31 4.05 -24.22
N PRO A 160 9.39 3.21 -25.25
CA PRO A 160 10.42 2.19 -25.35
C PRO A 160 11.84 2.77 -25.26
N GLY A 161 12.70 2.15 -24.46
CA GLY A 161 14.07 2.58 -24.25
C GLY A 161 14.22 3.81 -23.36
N TRP A 162 13.18 4.23 -22.66
CA TRP A 162 13.22 5.44 -21.84
C TRP A 162 14.30 5.37 -20.74
N LEU A 163 14.43 4.24 -20.04
CA LEU A 163 15.46 4.04 -19.02
C LEU A 163 16.85 4.24 -19.62
N HIS A 164 17.13 3.60 -20.74
CA HIS A 164 18.41 3.73 -21.45
C HIS A 164 18.69 5.18 -21.89
N HIS A 165 17.71 5.86 -22.51
CA HIS A 165 17.85 7.26 -22.93
C HIS A 165 18.07 8.23 -21.76
N ASN A 166 17.60 7.88 -20.56
CA ASN A 166 17.82 8.65 -19.34
C ASN A 166 19.04 8.16 -18.54
N GLY A 167 19.86 7.26 -19.12
CA GLY A 167 21.05 6.73 -18.47
C GLY A 167 20.78 5.98 -17.17
N VAL A 168 19.65 5.30 -17.09
CA VAL A 168 19.27 4.46 -15.94
C VAL A 168 19.58 3.02 -16.30
N THR A 169 20.61 2.46 -15.68
CA THR A 169 20.97 1.05 -15.76
C THR A 169 20.41 0.26 -14.58
N GLU A 170 20.35 0.90 -13.43
CA GLU A 170 19.85 0.38 -12.17
C GLU A 170 19.32 1.54 -11.33
N ALA A 171 18.24 1.32 -10.57
CA ALA A 171 17.70 2.35 -9.68
C ALA A 171 16.77 1.77 -8.60
N THR A 172 16.61 2.52 -7.50
CA THR A 172 15.62 2.24 -6.48
C THR A 172 14.41 3.13 -6.67
N TYR A 173 13.21 2.54 -6.66
CA TYR A 173 11.95 3.29 -6.72
C TYR A 173 11.68 4.02 -5.42
N CYS A 174 11.36 5.30 -5.52
CA CYS A 174 10.97 6.16 -4.40
C CYS A 174 9.49 6.52 -4.55
N PRO A 175 8.57 5.87 -3.80
CA PRO A 175 7.15 6.16 -3.86
C PRO A 175 6.87 7.58 -3.32
N PRO A 176 5.80 8.23 -3.81
CA PRO A 176 5.40 9.52 -3.30
C PRO A 176 4.97 9.42 -1.82
N ARG A 177 5.34 10.42 -1.02
CA ARG A 177 5.07 10.42 0.43
C ARG A 177 3.58 10.37 0.78
N GLY A 178 2.73 10.90 -0.09
CA GLY A 178 1.29 10.89 0.10
C GLY A 178 0.65 9.51 0.19
N TYR A 179 1.30 8.44 -0.30
CA TYR A 179 0.80 7.07 -0.12
C TYR A 179 0.79 6.61 1.33
N PHE A 180 1.63 7.20 2.18
CA PHE A 180 1.76 6.84 3.59
C PHE A 180 0.99 7.76 4.54
N VAL A 181 0.13 8.64 4.01
CA VAL A 181 -0.57 9.67 4.79
C VAL A 181 -1.44 9.11 5.90
N ALA A 182 -2.07 7.96 5.70
CA ALA A 182 -2.91 7.33 6.73
C ALA A 182 -2.09 6.79 7.91
N ASP A 183 -0.93 6.21 7.62
CA ASP A 183 -0.02 5.69 8.65
C ASP A 183 0.74 6.83 9.39
N GLN A 184 0.94 7.95 8.71
CA GLN A 184 1.58 9.14 9.28
C GLN A 184 0.61 10.00 10.10
N ASN A 185 -0.69 9.93 9.82
CA ASN A 185 -1.73 10.75 10.46
C ASN A 185 -2.94 9.88 10.86
N PRO A 186 -2.78 8.92 11.77
CA PRO A 186 -3.85 7.96 12.12
C PRO A 186 -5.09 8.65 12.70
N GLU A 187 -4.94 9.70 13.53
CA GLU A 187 -6.07 10.45 14.09
C GLU A 187 -6.90 11.15 13.00
N ALA A 188 -6.23 11.77 12.02
CA ALA A 188 -6.89 12.40 10.89
C ALA A 188 -7.60 11.37 10.00
N PHE A 189 -6.99 10.19 9.82
CA PHE A 189 -7.62 9.08 9.11
C PHE A 189 -8.87 8.59 9.84
N GLU A 190 -8.82 8.38 11.14
CA GLU A 190 -9.98 7.93 11.93
C GLU A 190 -11.12 8.95 11.89
N ALA A 191 -10.81 10.25 12.03
CA ALA A 191 -11.79 11.32 11.92
C ALA A 191 -12.45 11.35 10.53
N TYR A 192 -11.67 11.16 9.48
CA TYR A 192 -12.17 11.09 8.11
C TYR A 192 -13.02 9.83 7.86
N GLU A 193 -12.54 8.65 8.29
CA GLU A 193 -13.27 7.38 8.20
C GLU A 193 -14.63 7.46 8.90
N ALA A 194 -14.72 8.15 10.03
CA ALA A 194 -15.96 8.36 10.77
C ALA A 194 -17.05 9.14 9.98
N THR A 195 -16.68 9.82 8.90
CA THR A 195 -17.64 10.51 8.00
C THR A 195 -18.36 9.56 7.04
N PHE A 196 -17.96 8.28 6.99
CA PHE A 196 -18.56 7.24 6.17
C PHE A 196 -19.47 6.32 7.00
N PRO A 197 -20.41 5.61 6.37
CA PRO A 197 -21.19 4.59 7.05
C PRO A 197 -20.28 3.53 7.70
N LYS A 198 -20.61 3.14 8.93
CA LYS A 198 -19.86 2.07 9.63
C LYS A 198 -19.91 0.77 8.82
N LYS A 199 -18.76 0.13 8.68
CA LYS A 199 -18.61 -1.19 8.06
C LYS A 199 -17.77 -2.07 8.97
N GLU A 200 -18.03 -3.36 8.96
CA GLU A 200 -17.27 -4.35 9.71
C GLU A 200 -15.89 -4.55 9.07
N LYS A 201 -14.85 -4.40 9.89
CA LYS A 201 -13.48 -4.73 9.51
C LYS A 201 -13.25 -6.23 9.78
N ALA A 202 -12.72 -6.94 8.79
CA ALA A 202 -12.47 -8.37 8.89
C ALA A 202 -11.24 -8.79 8.07
N PHE A 203 -10.56 -9.85 8.50
CA PHE A 203 -9.58 -10.52 7.66
C PHE A 203 -10.30 -11.34 6.58
N GLN A 204 -9.76 -11.30 5.36
CA GLN A 204 -10.22 -12.11 4.24
C GLN A 204 -9.27 -13.28 4.01
N GLU A 205 -9.78 -14.37 3.46
CA GLU A 205 -8.96 -15.51 3.06
C GLU A 205 -7.93 -15.07 2.00
N GLY A 206 -6.66 -15.45 2.20
CA GLY A 206 -5.56 -15.09 1.31
C GLY A 206 -4.95 -13.70 1.52
N GLN A 207 -5.40 -12.93 2.51
CA GLN A 207 -4.69 -11.71 2.92
C GLN A 207 -3.31 -12.02 3.49
N LEU A 208 -2.33 -11.15 3.20
CA LEU A 208 -1.04 -11.19 3.89
C LEU A 208 -1.27 -10.97 5.40
N PRO A 209 -0.56 -11.69 6.26
CA PRO A 209 -0.67 -11.51 7.70
C PRO A 209 -0.39 -10.05 8.08
N GLN A 210 -1.26 -9.45 8.88
CA GLN A 210 -0.92 -8.23 9.59
C GLN A 210 -0.04 -8.61 10.78
N PHE A 211 0.82 -7.69 11.22
CA PHE A 211 1.69 -7.94 12.36
C PHE A 211 1.29 -7.02 13.52
N CYS A 212 1.32 -7.58 14.72
CA CYS A 212 1.13 -6.81 15.94
C CYS A 212 2.15 -5.67 16.00
N GLN A 213 1.66 -4.44 16.09
CA GLN A 213 2.46 -3.22 16.10
C GLN A 213 3.19 -2.97 17.43
N SER A 214 3.28 -4.02 18.27
CA SER A 214 4.07 -4.05 19.51
C SER A 214 5.11 -5.16 19.51
N CYS A 215 4.73 -6.41 19.19
CA CYS A 215 5.62 -7.59 19.31
C CYS A 215 5.90 -8.29 17.98
N GLY A 216 5.34 -7.81 16.87
CA GLY A 216 5.56 -8.41 15.55
C GLY A 216 4.86 -9.76 15.33
N MET A 217 4.01 -10.24 16.26
CA MET A 217 3.27 -11.49 16.07
C MET A 217 2.31 -11.36 14.87
N PRO A 218 2.25 -12.35 13.96
CA PRO A 218 1.28 -12.34 12.87
C PRO A 218 -0.17 -12.34 13.41
N LEU A 219 -1.00 -11.46 12.86
CA LEU A 219 -2.44 -11.39 13.12
C LEU A 219 -3.16 -12.00 11.93
N THR A 220 -3.62 -13.23 12.07
CA THR A 220 -4.26 -13.99 10.98
C THR A 220 -5.75 -14.20 11.20
N ARG A 221 -6.22 -14.03 12.43
CA ARG A 221 -7.61 -14.22 12.83
C ARG A 221 -8.03 -13.11 13.79
N VAL A 222 -9.31 -12.78 13.79
CA VAL A 222 -9.88 -11.80 14.74
C VAL A 222 -9.58 -12.18 16.20
N ALA A 223 -9.56 -13.48 16.51
CA ALA A 223 -9.22 -13.98 17.85
C ALA A 223 -7.77 -13.70 18.28
N ASP A 224 -6.87 -13.41 17.34
CA ASP A 224 -5.48 -13.07 17.66
C ASP A 224 -5.33 -11.59 18.05
N CYS A 225 -6.33 -10.78 17.76
CA CYS A 225 -6.35 -9.33 17.97
C CYS A 225 -6.73 -8.95 19.40
N GLY A 226 -6.21 -7.82 19.85
CA GLY A 226 -6.61 -7.17 21.12
C GLY A 226 -7.92 -6.41 20.99
N THR A 227 -8.26 -5.63 22.02
CA THR A 227 -9.48 -4.81 22.06
C THR A 227 -9.17 -3.34 22.37
N ASN A 228 -9.89 -2.45 21.71
CA ASN A 228 -9.89 -1.02 21.97
C ASN A 228 -10.74 -0.68 23.22
N ALA A 229 -10.64 0.56 23.70
CA ALA A 229 -11.38 1.03 24.87
C ALA A 229 -12.92 0.96 24.73
N ASP A 230 -13.42 1.01 23.50
CA ASP A 230 -14.85 0.87 23.17
C ASP A 230 -15.30 -0.58 22.99
N GLY A 231 -14.41 -1.55 23.25
CA GLY A 231 -14.66 -2.97 23.06
C GLY A 231 -14.54 -3.48 21.62
N SER A 232 -14.24 -2.60 20.66
CA SER A 232 -14.00 -3.00 19.27
C SER A 232 -12.66 -3.75 19.13
N THR A 233 -12.53 -4.52 18.03
CA THR A 233 -11.27 -5.24 17.73
C THR A 233 -10.17 -4.27 17.35
N SER A 234 -8.99 -4.42 17.99
CA SER A 234 -7.77 -3.72 17.60
C SER A 234 -7.01 -4.55 16.56
N PHE A 235 -7.01 -4.12 15.32
CA PHE A 235 -6.25 -4.78 14.25
C PHE A 235 -4.76 -4.38 14.21
N ASP A 236 -4.35 -3.47 15.09
CA ASP A 236 -2.94 -3.07 15.23
C ASP A 236 -2.18 -3.91 16.24
N TYR A 237 -2.85 -4.45 17.25
CA TYR A 237 -2.19 -5.12 18.37
C TYR A 237 -2.80 -6.48 18.67
N CYS A 238 -1.97 -7.45 19.07
CA CYS A 238 -2.47 -8.75 19.48
C CYS A 238 -3.06 -8.74 20.89
N GLN A 239 -3.90 -9.73 21.20
CA GLN A 239 -4.54 -9.92 22.50
C GLN A 239 -3.54 -10.07 23.68
N TYR A 240 -2.28 -10.42 23.41
CA TYR A 240 -1.23 -10.55 24.43
C TYR A 240 -0.50 -9.23 24.70
N CYS A 241 -0.64 -8.24 23.82
CA CYS A 241 -0.01 -6.93 23.98
C CYS A 241 -0.99 -5.85 24.39
N TYR A 242 -2.27 -5.94 23.96
CA TYR A 242 -3.22 -4.82 24.06
C TYR A 242 -4.64 -5.30 24.35
N LYS A 243 -5.26 -4.70 25.36
CA LYS A 243 -6.63 -5.01 25.78
C LYS A 243 -7.32 -3.80 26.37
N ASP A 244 -8.59 -3.63 26.03
CA ASP A 244 -9.47 -2.57 26.56
C ASP A 244 -8.86 -1.16 26.44
N GLY A 245 -8.14 -0.92 25.34
CA GLY A 245 -7.50 0.37 25.07
C GLY A 245 -6.12 0.57 25.73
N HIS A 246 -5.55 -0.45 26.38
CA HIS A 246 -4.30 -0.31 27.12
C HIS A 246 -3.29 -1.41 26.78
N PHE A 247 -2.00 -1.07 26.80
CA PHE A 247 -0.95 -2.08 26.74
C PHE A 247 -0.91 -2.88 28.04
N LEU A 248 -0.85 -4.20 27.91
CA LEU A 248 -0.80 -5.13 29.05
C LEU A 248 0.55 -5.14 29.77
N GLN A 249 1.59 -4.64 29.11
CA GLN A 249 2.95 -4.60 29.66
C GLN A 249 3.53 -3.20 29.45
N ASP A 250 4.00 -2.62 30.54
CA ASP A 250 4.85 -1.42 30.53
C ASP A 250 6.31 -1.89 30.41
N CYS A 251 6.87 -1.82 29.21
CA CYS A 251 8.20 -2.31 28.91
C CYS A 251 8.87 -1.46 27.81
N THR A 252 10.20 -1.50 27.80
CA THR A 252 11.00 -0.93 26.70
C THR A 252 10.96 -1.82 25.48
N MET A 253 11.34 -1.27 24.31
CA MET A 253 11.48 -2.06 23.07
C MET A 253 12.46 -3.22 23.24
N ASP A 254 13.60 -3.00 23.90
CA ASP A 254 14.59 -4.06 24.14
C ASP A 254 14.04 -5.17 25.03
N GLN A 255 13.27 -4.83 26.06
CA GLN A 255 12.60 -5.83 26.91
C GLN A 255 11.59 -6.66 26.12
N MET A 256 10.84 -6.03 25.23
CA MET A 256 9.91 -6.73 24.34
C MET A 256 10.66 -7.66 23.37
N ILE A 257 11.77 -7.21 22.77
CA ILE A 257 12.62 -8.04 21.90
C ILE A 257 13.13 -9.27 22.67
N MET A 258 13.63 -9.09 23.89
CA MET A 258 14.12 -10.20 24.70
C MET A 258 13.01 -11.17 25.12
N HIS A 259 11.80 -10.68 25.34
CA HIS A 259 10.61 -11.50 25.57
C HIS A 259 10.25 -12.31 24.32
N CYS A 260 10.15 -11.68 23.15
CA CYS A 260 9.81 -12.34 21.89
C CYS A 260 10.86 -13.38 21.48
N ALA A 261 12.14 -13.16 21.78
CA ALA A 261 13.24 -14.09 21.48
C ALA A 261 13.10 -15.46 22.17
N GLN A 262 12.25 -15.58 23.19
CA GLN A 262 11.96 -16.87 23.83
C GLN A 262 11.11 -17.80 22.95
N PHE A 263 10.42 -17.24 21.96
CA PHE A 263 9.51 -17.95 21.06
C PHE A 263 10.15 -18.31 19.71
N VAL A 264 11.47 -18.22 19.57
CA VAL A 264 12.19 -18.54 18.31
C VAL A 264 11.88 -19.94 17.79
N SER A 265 11.63 -20.91 18.68
CA SER A 265 11.24 -22.28 18.30
C SER A 265 9.89 -22.32 17.59
N GLU A 266 8.95 -21.46 17.97
CA GLU A 266 7.63 -21.35 17.30
C GLU A 266 7.78 -20.67 15.93
N VAL A 267 8.59 -19.61 15.86
CA VAL A 267 8.91 -18.92 14.61
C VAL A 267 9.54 -19.87 13.59
N ASN A 268 10.47 -20.69 14.03
CA ASN A 268 11.16 -21.66 13.18
C ASN A 268 10.25 -22.73 12.56
N LYS A 269 9.07 -22.99 13.12
CA LYS A 269 8.10 -23.93 12.52
C LYS A 269 7.56 -23.42 11.16
N GLY A 270 7.57 -22.11 10.93
CA GLY A 270 7.11 -21.48 9.70
C GLY A 270 8.21 -21.12 8.71
N LEU A 271 9.47 -21.33 9.05
CA LEU A 271 10.62 -20.93 8.22
C LEU A 271 11.18 -22.11 7.42
N PRO A 272 11.57 -21.88 6.15
CA PRO A 272 12.27 -22.89 5.34
C PRO A 272 13.61 -23.33 5.93
N GLN A 273 14.31 -22.42 6.62
CA GLN A 273 15.54 -22.65 7.33
C GLN A 273 15.43 -22.07 8.75
N PRO A 274 15.68 -22.86 9.80
CA PRO A 274 15.65 -22.36 11.16
C PRO A 274 16.72 -21.29 11.39
N ILE A 275 16.37 -20.27 12.14
CA ILE A 275 17.28 -19.21 12.60
C ILE A 275 17.62 -19.40 14.07
N THR A 276 18.79 -18.92 14.47
CA THR A 276 19.21 -18.88 15.86
C THR A 276 18.46 -17.80 16.65
N ARG A 277 18.49 -17.88 17.97
CA ARG A 277 17.92 -16.85 18.84
C ARG A 277 18.59 -15.49 18.62
N GLU A 278 19.90 -15.48 18.41
CA GLU A 278 20.71 -14.28 18.16
C GLU A 278 20.34 -13.62 16.82
N GLU A 279 20.17 -14.40 15.77
CA GLU A 279 19.70 -13.92 14.46
C GLU A 279 18.28 -13.33 14.56
N TYR A 280 17.39 -13.99 15.28
CA TYR A 280 16.03 -13.48 15.49
C TYR A 280 16.02 -12.17 16.27
N ILE A 281 16.86 -12.02 17.32
CA ILE A 281 17.04 -10.73 18.03
C ILE A 281 17.57 -9.66 17.07
N GLY A 282 18.52 -9.99 16.22
CA GLY A 282 19.05 -9.06 15.21
C GLY A 282 17.98 -8.56 14.25
N GLN A 283 17.14 -9.46 13.74
CA GLN A 283 16.01 -9.11 12.87
C GLN A 283 15.00 -8.22 13.60
N MET A 284 14.63 -8.55 14.84
CA MET A 284 13.70 -7.74 15.61
C MET A 284 14.24 -6.33 15.91
N LYS A 285 15.54 -6.18 16.17
CA LYS A 285 16.17 -4.86 16.37
C LYS A 285 16.09 -3.97 15.13
N MET A 286 16.09 -4.55 13.94
CA MET A 286 15.87 -3.79 12.69
C MET A 286 14.39 -3.51 12.44
N PHE A 287 13.51 -4.44 12.77
CA PHE A 287 12.09 -4.34 12.44
C PHE A 287 11.29 -3.52 13.47
N PHE A 288 11.52 -3.71 14.78
CA PHE A 288 10.69 -3.09 15.84
C PHE A 288 10.66 -1.57 15.82
N PRO A 289 11.74 -0.82 15.49
CA PRO A 289 11.67 0.63 15.39
C PRO A 289 10.63 1.15 14.38
N HIS A 290 10.17 0.30 13.44
CA HIS A 290 9.14 0.63 12.47
C HIS A 290 7.71 0.34 12.96
N LEU A 291 7.55 -0.39 14.08
CA LEU A 291 6.24 -0.68 14.66
C LEU A 291 5.67 0.54 15.39
N LYS A 292 4.35 0.73 15.33
CA LYS A 292 3.65 1.91 15.89
C LYS A 292 3.99 2.20 17.35
N ARG A 293 4.09 1.17 18.20
CA ARG A 293 4.40 1.32 19.62
C ARG A 293 5.80 1.90 19.88
N TRP A 294 6.75 1.64 19.00
CA TRP A 294 8.17 1.95 19.24
C TRP A 294 8.68 3.09 18.36
N ARG A 295 7.89 3.59 17.42
CA ARG A 295 8.24 4.79 16.66
C ARG A 295 8.45 5.93 17.62
N GLN A 296 9.64 6.52 17.60
CA GLN A 296 9.84 7.84 18.19
C GLN A 296 9.12 8.84 17.30
N GLU A 297 8.29 9.69 17.87
CA GLU A 297 7.77 10.86 17.18
C GLU A 297 8.96 11.71 16.73
N GLN A 298 9.11 11.83 15.41
CA GLN A 298 10.10 12.72 14.78
C GLN A 298 9.51 14.11 14.62
#